data_c810c049c7ac006770b584719b37179d
#
_entry.id   c810c049c7ac006770b584719b37179d
#
_cell.length_a   1.000
_cell.length_b   1.000
_cell.length_c   1.000
_cell.angle_alpha   90.00
_cell.angle_beta   90.00
_cell.angle_gamma   90.00
#
_symmetry.space_group_name_H-M   'P 1'
#
loop_
_entity.id
_entity.type
_entity.pdbx_description
1 polymer ?
#
loop_
_entity_poly.entity_id
_entity_poly.type
_entity_poly.pdbx_seq_one_letter_code
_entity_poly.pdbx_strand_id
1 'polypeptide(L)'
;MSYVKRFGMMGIFALVACFNMSARAEDNKGEIKKVFVIAMENHNWTQPANQFSGGIQQIFQNPAAPFINSLVNGSATAVINGRQVNISQQTAFAMNYHSVLATAGGANPHIHPSEPNYIWAEAGTNFGVFNDNDPFAPASGTGQISNQDNQLHLTRLLDRCGVSWRSYQEDIDLVPNGTSFDNVVRPRNQWTVPLKSINGNFVNGVNQFNGSTQFNYAAKHNPQVYFTDANGGNDLTPANPLSQKYAPLQQLFTDLANNTVADYNWITPNQFNDQHTTLAGGFKGLTGDPAKILQGDFFLQQVIPVIMGSKAYQDHGAIIIWWDEAEGDGVAGDNPDDLTHTIGEIVISRDAHPNEGGVPFASDVFLTHSSDLRTMQEIFHVTNPFFLGDAIHGDDLSSLFAEGAIPQRGGNDGDKGNGICGRD
;
A
#
# COMPACT_ATOMS: atom_id res chain seq x y z
N MET A 1 30.31 51.22 76.89
CA MET A 1 31.32 50.26 76.40
C MET A 1 30.62 48.96 76.06
N SER A 2 30.33 48.71 74.78
CA SER A 2 29.79 47.42 74.37
C SER A 2 30.23 47.18 72.92
N TYR A 3 31.01 46.12 72.74
CA TYR A 3 31.54 45.70 71.46
C TYR A 3 30.49 44.84 70.74
N VAL A 4 30.09 45.24 69.53
CA VAL A 4 29.25 44.43 68.66
C VAL A 4 30.17 43.77 67.61
N LYS A 5 30.31 42.45 67.64
CA LYS A 5 30.98 41.61 66.65
C LYS A 5 30.01 41.43 65.47
N ARG A 6 30.42 41.86 64.25
CA ARG A 6 29.76 41.50 63.01
C ARG A 6 30.28 40.14 62.54
N PHE A 7 29.37 39.15 62.40
CA PHE A 7 29.61 37.94 61.66
C PHE A 7 29.26 38.16 60.17
N GLY A 8 30.24 37.96 59.33
CA GLY A 8 30.06 37.93 57.90
C GLY A 8 29.57 36.54 57.49
N MET A 9 28.40 36.51 56.83
CA MET A 9 27.84 35.28 56.26
C MET A 9 28.31 35.16 54.80
N MET A 10 29.20 34.20 54.57
CA MET A 10 29.71 33.85 53.25
C MET A 10 28.70 32.94 52.57
N GLY A 11 27.94 33.50 51.60
CA GLY A 11 26.99 32.74 50.80
C GLY A 11 27.71 31.92 49.74
N ILE A 12 27.62 30.61 49.86
CA ILE A 12 28.05 29.68 48.82
C ILE A 12 26.90 29.57 47.81
N PHE A 13 27.15 30.13 46.62
CA PHE A 13 26.31 29.91 45.47
C PHE A 13 26.66 28.53 44.88
N ALA A 14 25.81 27.53 45.14
CA ALA A 14 25.86 26.27 44.43
C ALA A 14 25.20 26.44 43.05
N LEU A 15 26.02 26.42 42.01
CA LEU A 15 25.56 26.40 40.62
C LEU A 15 25.02 24.99 40.32
N VAL A 16 23.70 24.82 40.35
CA VAL A 16 23.06 23.58 39.90
C VAL A 16 23.00 23.67 38.36
N ALA A 17 23.95 23.02 37.72
CA ALA A 17 23.88 22.74 36.29
C ALA A 17 22.78 21.71 36.07
N CYS A 18 21.59 22.14 35.64
CA CYS A 18 20.57 21.25 35.11
C CYS A 18 21.09 20.71 33.75
N PHE A 19 21.69 19.56 33.77
CA PHE A 19 21.82 18.73 32.57
C PHE A 19 20.40 18.30 32.19
N ASN A 20 19.82 18.97 31.18
CA ASN A 20 18.71 18.41 30.44
C ASN A 20 19.24 17.21 29.66
N MET A 21 19.31 16.08 30.31
CA MET A 21 19.32 14.79 29.62
C MET A 21 17.93 14.66 28.98
N SER A 22 17.81 15.05 27.72
CA SER A 22 16.76 14.51 26.87
C SER A 22 16.98 13.01 26.86
N ALA A 23 16.26 12.30 27.74
CA ALA A 23 16.07 10.88 27.54
C ALA A 23 15.37 10.77 26.18
N ARG A 24 16.12 10.46 25.12
CA ARG A 24 15.57 9.76 23.98
C ARG A 24 14.93 8.52 24.61
N ALA A 25 13.62 8.45 24.61
CA ALA A 25 12.96 7.18 24.74
C ALA A 25 13.62 6.31 23.67
N GLU A 26 14.28 5.24 24.07
CA GLU A 26 14.57 4.12 23.18
C GLU A 26 13.17 3.73 22.68
N ASP A 27 12.82 4.17 21.46
CA ASP A 27 11.66 3.63 20.78
C ASP A 27 11.92 2.13 20.71
N ASN A 28 11.10 1.34 21.40
CA ASN A 28 11.05 -0.08 21.24
C ASN A 28 10.70 -0.34 19.77
N LYS A 29 11.74 -0.47 18.93
CA LYS A 29 11.59 -0.90 17.54
C LYS A 29 11.09 -2.32 17.62
N GLY A 30 9.87 -2.55 17.26
CA GLY A 30 9.20 -3.84 17.24
C GLY A 30 8.96 -4.31 15.83
N GLU A 31 8.71 -5.60 15.72
CA GLU A 31 8.29 -6.19 14.45
C GLU A 31 6.95 -5.60 13.98
N ILE A 32 6.81 -5.41 12.67
CA ILE A 32 5.56 -4.97 12.06
C ILE A 32 4.46 -6.00 12.34
N LYS A 33 3.31 -5.52 12.79
CA LYS A 33 2.18 -6.37 13.17
C LYS A 33 0.98 -6.26 12.23
N LYS A 34 0.82 -5.10 11.59
CA LYS A 34 -0.29 -4.82 10.69
C LYS A 34 0.20 -4.06 9.47
N VAL A 35 -0.28 -4.49 8.32
CA VAL A 35 0.08 -3.89 7.05
C VAL A 35 -1.16 -3.38 6.33
N PHE A 36 -1.05 -2.18 5.76
CA PHE A 36 -2.03 -1.54 4.90
C PHE A 36 -1.37 -1.25 3.55
N VAL A 37 -1.63 -2.09 2.55
CA VAL A 37 -1.19 -1.84 1.17
C VAL A 37 -2.24 -0.97 0.49
N ILE A 38 -1.84 0.17 -0.06
CA ILE A 38 -2.69 1.03 -0.89
C ILE A 38 -2.20 0.91 -2.33
N ALA A 39 -3.00 0.26 -3.17
CA ALA A 39 -2.65 0.03 -4.56
C ALA A 39 -3.00 1.25 -5.42
N MET A 40 -2.00 1.74 -6.14
CA MET A 40 -2.08 2.83 -7.11
C MET A 40 -1.72 2.31 -8.50
N GLU A 41 -2.05 3.08 -9.53
CA GLU A 41 -2.05 2.62 -10.92
C GLU A 41 -1.18 3.46 -11.84
N ASN A 42 -0.57 2.74 -12.76
CA ASN A 42 -0.03 3.14 -14.05
C ASN A 42 0.73 4.47 -14.09
N HIS A 43 1.69 4.70 -13.19
CA HIS A 43 2.53 5.90 -13.30
C HIS A 43 3.98 5.62 -12.87
N ASN A 44 4.92 6.06 -13.69
CA ASN A 44 6.33 5.98 -13.39
C ASN A 44 6.70 6.90 -12.22
N TRP A 45 7.51 6.35 -11.31
CA TRP A 45 8.22 7.16 -10.33
C TRP A 45 9.28 8.00 -11.02
N THR A 46 10.17 7.35 -11.77
CA THR A 46 11.16 7.99 -12.64
C THR A 46 11.30 7.27 -13.96
N GLN A 47 11.73 7.98 -15.00
CA GLN A 47 12.07 7.47 -16.32
C GLN A 47 13.16 8.32 -16.95
N PRO A 48 13.86 7.85 -18.00
CA PRO A 48 14.92 8.62 -18.67
C PRO A 48 14.39 9.93 -19.26
N ALA A 49 15.15 11.01 -19.12
CA ALA A 49 14.72 12.35 -19.53
C ALA A 49 14.37 12.50 -21.01
N ASN A 50 14.85 11.60 -21.87
CA ASN A 50 14.51 11.57 -23.28
C ASN A 50 13.25 10.75 -23.58
N GLN A 51 12.63 10.15 -22.56
CA GLN A 51 11.45 9.31 -22.68
C GLN A 51 10.24 9.92 -21.94
N PHE A 52 10.24 11.21 -21.65
CA PHE A 52 9.07 11.89 -21.12
C PHE A 52 8.91 13.31 -21.69
N SER A 53 7.66 13.75 -21.73
CA SER A 53 7.30 15.05 -22.28
C SER A 53 7.49 16.16 -21.26
N GLY A 54 8.00 17.32 -21.70
CA GLY A 54 8.04 18.51 -20.86
C GLY A 54 9.07 18.52 -19.73
N GLY A 55 9.91 17.49 -19.60
CA GLY A 55 10.98 17.44 -18.60
C GLY A 55 10.50 17.22 -17.16
N ILE A 56 9.28 16.66 -16.98
CA ILE A 56 8.68 16.41 -15.67
C ILE A 56 8.33 14.91 -15.58
N GLN A 57 8.85 14.22 -14.55
CA GLN A 57 8.48 12.82 -14.27
C GLN A 57 6.97 12.67 -14.03
N GLN A 58 6.43 11.45 -14.17
CA GLN A 58 5.00 11.25 -13.95
C GLN A 58 4.63 11.44 -12.47
N ILE A 59 5.41 10.94 -11.51
CA ILE A 59 5.14 11.13 -10.07
C ILE A 59 6.23 11.92 -9.35
N PHE A 60 7.49 11.47 -9.44
CA PHE A 60 8.57 12.07 -8.66
C PHE A 60 8.83 13.52 -9.07
N GLN A 61 8.73 14.43 -8.11
CA GLN A 61 8.83 15.87 -8.30
C GLN A 61 7.78 16.48 -9.25
N ASN A 62 6.72 15.75 -9.58
CA ASN A 62 5.63 16.26 -10.39
C ASN A 62 4.74 17.20 -9.56
N PRO A 63 4.47 18.43 -10.02
CA PRO A 63 3.60 19.37 -9.30
C PRO A 63 2.14 18.92 -9.21
N ALA A 64 1.69 17.93 -10.00
CA ALA A 64 0.38 17.31 -9.89
C ALA A 64 0.30 16.26 -8.75
N ALA A 65 1.44 15.87 -8.16
CA ALA A 65 1.51 14.97 -7.00
C ALA A 65 2.04 15.68 -5.74
N PRO A 66 1.42 16.78 -5.27
CA PRO A 66 2.00 17.60 -4.20
C PRO A 66 2.11 16.88 -2.87
N PHE A 67 1.13 16.06 -2.50
CA PHE A 67 1.15 15.31 -1.25
C PHE A 67 2.17 14.17 -1.30
N ILE A 68 2.15 13.34 -2.36
CA ILE A 68 3.12 12.26 -2.55
C ILE A 68 4.55 12.81 -2.49
N ASN A 69 4.82 13.90 -3.21
CA ASN A 69 6.14 14.51 -3.18
C ASN A 69 6.48 15.14 -1.81
N SER A 70 5.48 15.61 -1.07
CA SER A 70 5.72 16.10 0.30
C SER A 70 6.13 14.99 1.25
N LEU A 71 5.64 13.75 1.05
CA LEU A 71 6.05 12.59 1.84
C LEU A 71 7.55 12.36 1.73
N VAL A 72 8.10 12.42 0.52
CA VAL A 72 9.50 12.05 0.22
C VAL A 72 10.49 13.22 0.32
N ASN A 73 10.03 14.47 0.29
CA ASN A 73 10.91 15.65 0.43
C ASN A 73 11.04 16.17 1.87
N GLY A 74 10.40 15.54 2.84
CA GLY A 74 10.50 15.92 4.25
C GLY A 74 9.43 16.90 4.75
N SER A 75 8.50 17.35 3.88
CA SER A 75 7.57 18.43 4.24
C SER A 75 6.15 17.99 4.59
N ALA A 76 5.80 16.71 4.42
CA ALA A 76 4.45 16.23 4.70
C ALA A 76 4.09 16.33 6.18
N THR A 77 3.01 17.04 6.45
CA THR A 77 2.44 17.16 7.80
C THR A 77 0.93 16.99 7.78
N ALA A 78 0.38 16.48 8.87
CA ALA A 78 -1.06 16.42 9.07
C ALA A 78 -1.43 16.62 10.56
N VAL A 79 -2.67 16.99 10.81
CA VAL A 79 -3.24 16.95 12.17
C VAL A 79 -3.82 15.57 12.41
N ILE A 80 -3.18 14.78 13.24
CA ILE A 80 -3.57 13.41 13.59
C ILE A 80 -3.93 13.38 15.09
N ASN A 81 -5.15 12.98 15.41
CA ASN A 81 -5.65 12.96 16.79
C ASN A 81 -5.44 14.30 17.52
N GLY A 82 -5.67 15.41 16.81
CA GLY A 82 -5.53 16.77 17.34
C GLY A 82 -4.10 17.27 17.51
N ARG A 83 -3.10 16.54 17.02
CA ARG A 83 -1.68 16.91 17.08
C ARG A 83 -1.12 17.07 15.69
N GLN A 84 -0.27 18.09 15.50
CA GLN A 84 0.53 18.21 14.29
C GLN A 84 1.59 17.12 14.27
N VAL A 85 1.57 16.30 13.22
CA VAL A 85 2.51 15.20 12.98
C VAL A 85 3.25 15.48 11.67
N ASN A 86 4.56 15.33 11.68
CA ASN A 86 5.35 15.29 10.45
C ASN A 86 5.35 13.84 9.94
N ILE A 87 4.59 13.57 8.88
CA ILE A 87 4.46 12.23 8.26
C ILE A 87 5.79 11.80 7.67
N SER A 88 6.52 12.72 7.05
CA SER A 88 7.80 12.42 6.40
C SER A 88 8.87 11.88 7.36
N GLN A 89 8.74 12.12 8.67
CA GLN A 89 9.64 11.52 9.66
C GLN A 89 9.40 10.02 9.89
N GLN A 90 8.33 9.50 9.32
CA GLN A 90 7.92 8.10 9.38
C GLN A 90 7.87 7.49 7.97
N THR A 91 8.54 8.11 7.00
CA THR A 91 8.50 7.72 5.59
C THR A 91 9.88 7.30 5.12
N ALA A 92 9.93 6.20 4.36
CA ALA A 92 11.05 5.81 3.51
C ALA A 92 10.51 5.40 2.13
N PHE A 93 11.31 5.44 1.08
CA PHE A 93 10.84 5.14 -0.26
C PHE A 93 11.93 4.53 -1.13
N ALA A 94 11.54 3.77 -2.14
CA ALA A 94 12.45 3.19 -3.10
C ALA A 94 12.65 4.10 -4.32
N MET A 95 13.89 4.19 -4.79
CA MET A 95 14.26 4.84 -6.05
C MET A 95 14.48 3.84 -7.18
N ASN A 96 14.50 2.54 -6.86
CA ASN A 96 14.83 1.47 -7.78
C ASN A 96 13.85 0.30 -7.63
N TYR A 97 12.54 0.61 -7.74
CA TYR A 97 11.46 -0.38 -7.63
C TYR A 97 10.81 -0.61 -9.00
N HIS A 98 10.49 -1.87 -9.31
CA HIS A 98 10.04 -2.30 -10.64
C HIS A 98 8.94 -3.36 -10.59
N SER A 99 8.05 -3.33 -11.58
CA SER A 99 7.11 -4.40 -11.90
C SER A 99 7.73 -5.40 -12.87
N VAL A 100 8.77 -6.12 -12.45
CA VAL A 100 9.48 -7.07 -13.31
C VAL A 100 9.15 -8.51 -13.00
N LEU A 101 9.02 -9.32 -14.05
CA LEU A 101 9.09 -10.77 -13.96
C LEU A 101 10.55 -11.18 -13.83
N ALA A 102 10.90 -11.88 -12.76
CA ALA A 102 12.10 -12.69 -12.77
C ALA A 102 11.86 -13.91 -13.67
N THR A 103 11.94 -13.72 -14.95
CA THR A 103 11.96 -14.86 -15.87
C THR A 103 13.36 -15.44 -15.94
N ALA A 104 13.42 -16.73 -16.21
CA ALA A 104 14.65 -17.43 -16.51
C ALA A 104 15.44 -16.65 -17.57
N GLY A 105 16.51 -15.99 -17.14
CA GLY A 105 17.34 -15.15 -17.98
C GLY A 105 17.31 -13.66 -17.71
N GLY A 106 16.51 -13.18 -16.75
CA GLY A 106 16.59 -11.81 -16.22
C GLY A 106 16.30 -10.68 -17.21
N ALA A 107 15.73 -10.96 -18.35
CA ALA A 107 15.54 -10.01 -19.41
C ALA A 107 14.07 -9.71 -19.69
N ASN A 108 13.21 -9.91 -18.70
CA ASN A 108 11.84 -9.53 -18.95
C ASN A 108 11.49 -8.28 -18.17
N PRO A 109 11.26 -7.25 -18.93
CA PRO A 109 10.90 -5.96 -18.44
C PRO A 109 9.53 -6.00 -17.75
N HIS A 110 9.01 -4.86 -17.40
CA HIS A 110 7.76 -4.66 -16.73
C HIS A 110 6.59 -5.46 -17.33
N ILE A 111 5.70 -5.93 -16.48
CA ILE A 111 4.53 -6.71 -16.89
C ILE A 111 3.38 -5.77 -17.23
N HIS A 112 2.69 -6.06 -18.32
CA HIS A 112 1.44 -5.43 -18.73
C HIS A 112 0.44 -6.48 -19.20
N PRO A 113 -0.89 -6.22 -19.08
CA PRO A 113 -1.54 -5.11 -18.37
C PRO A 113 -1.58 -5.29 -16.84
N SER A 114 -2.37 -4.49 -16.12
CA SER A 114 -2.39 -4.42 -14.65
C SER A 114 -2.68 -5.76 -13.95
N GLU A 115 -3.68 -6.54 -14.36
CA GLU A 115 -4.11 -7.79 -13.69
C GLU A 115 -2.96 -8.76 -13.36
N PRO A 116 -2.00 -9.06 -14.25
CA PRO A 116 -0.85 -9.89 -13.93
C PRO A 116 -0.05 -9.44 -12.72
N ASN A 117 0.09 -8.14 -12.51
CA ASN A 117 0.82 -7.55 -11.38
C ASN A 117 0.09 -7.78 -10.07
N TYR A 118 -1.25 -7.66 -10.07
CA TYR A 118 -2.08 -7.97 -8.91
C TYR A 118 -2.05 -9.46 -8.55
N ILE A 119 -2.13 -10.35 -9.53
CA ILE A 119 -1.96 -11.80 -9.30
C ILE A 119 -0.57 -12.11 -8.74
N TRP A 120 0.46 -11.40 -9.25
CA TRP A 120 1.83 -11.53 -8.77
C TRP A 120 2.01 -11.11 -7.31
N ALA A 121 1.34 -10.04 -6.89
CA ALA A 121 1.37 -9.56 -5.50
C ALA A 121 0.84 -10.62 -4.49
N GLU A 122 -0.03 -11.53 -4.94
CA GLU A 122 -0.54 -12.65 -4.13
C GLU A 122 0.30 -13.93 -4.24
N ALA A 123 0.95 -14.19 -5.39
CA ALA A 123 1.51 -15.51 -5.65
C ALA A 123 2.98 -15.53 -6.10
N GLY A 124 3.57 -14.39 -6.43
CA GLY A 124 4.92 -14.32 -7.01
C GLY A 124 4.99 -14.93 -8.41
N THR A 125 3.86 -15.03 -9.07
CA THR A 125 3.69 -15.47 -10.46
C THR A 125 2.32 -15.04 -10.97
N ASN A 126 2.21 -14.75 -12.25
CA ASN A 126 0.93 -14.46 -12.90
C ASN A 126 0.24 -15.70 -13.51
N PHE A 127 0.81 -16.88 -13.35
CA PHE A 127 0.31 -18.15 -13.91
C PHE A 127 0.06 -18.10 -15.43
N GLY A 128 0.74 -17.24 -16.16
CA GLY A 128 0.56 -17.04 -17.60
C GLY A 128 -0.65 -16.20 -17.98
N VAL A 129 -1.22 -15.48 -17.04
CA VAL A 129 -2.28 -14.48 -17.29
C VAL A 129 -1.62 -13.18 -17.77
N PHE A 130 -2.07 -12.69 -18.92
CA PHE A 130 -1.65 -11.43 -19.57
C PHE A 130 -2.86 -10.69 -20.15
N ASN A 131 -3.88 -10.47 -19.34
CA ASN A 131 -5.11 -9.79 -19.73
C ASN A 131 -5.71 -9.09 -18.51
N ASP A 132 -6.81 -8.33 -18.72
CA ASP A 132 -7.53 -7.56 -17.71
C ASP A 132 -8.97 -8.06 -17.52
N ASN A 133 -9.19 -9.37 -17.61
CA ASN A 133 -10.53 -9.92 -17.50
C ASN A 133 -11.01 -10.03 -16.05
N ASP A 134 -12.30 -9.95 -15.83
CA ASP A 134 -12.90 -10.33 -14.56
C ASP A 134 -12.59 -11.80 -14.21
N PRO A 135 -12.50 -12.21 -12.94
CA PRO A 135 -11.90 -13.46 -12.50
C PRO A 135 -12.37 -14.73 -13.20
N PHE A 136 -13.65 -14.87 -13.47
CA PHE A 136 -14.23 -16.08 -14.07
C PHE A 136 -14.65 -15.92 -15.52
N ALA A 137 -14.32 -14.78 -16.15
CA ALA A 137 -14.51 -14.60 -17.58
C ALA A 137 -13.38 -15.27 -18.37
N PRO A 138 -13.66 -15.99 -19.45
CA PRO A 138 -12.59 -16.40 -20.36
C PRO A 138 -11.98 -15.16 -20.97
N ALA A 139 -10.66 -15.15 -21.14
CA ALA A 139 -9.96 -14.08 -21.81
C ALA A 139 -10.55 -13.86 -23.20
N SER A 140 -11.00 -12.65 -23.53
CA SER A 140 -11.56 -12.38 -24.84
C SER A 140 -10.47 -12.54 -25.90
N GLY A 141 -10.65 -13.52 -26.79
CA GLY A 141 -9.77 -13.79 -27.91
C GLY A 141 -8.56 -14.72 -27.63
N THR A 142 -8.25 -15.08 -26.40
CA THR A 142 -7.10 -15.95 -26.08
C THR A 142 -7.49 -17.30 -25.51
N GLY A 143 -8.72 -17.47 -25.01
CA GLY A 143 -9.17 -18.67 -24.31
C GLY A 143 -8.58 -18.84 -22.91
N GLN A 144 -7.85 -17.87 -22.39
CA GLN A 144 -7.36 -17.87 -21.01
C GLN A 144 -8.50 -17.63 -20.01
N ILE A 145 -8.37 -18.23 -18.84
CA ILE A 145 -9.25 -18.01 -17.70
C ILE A 145 -8.40 -17.37 -16.61
N SER A 146 -8.83 -16.23 -16.10
CA SER A 146 -8.08 -15.51 -15.08
C SER A 146 -8.13 -16.16 -13.70
N ASN A 147 -9.17 -16.94 -13.40
CA ASN A 147 -9.29 -17.69 -12.15
C ASN A 147 -8.14 -18.67 -11.92
N GLN A 148 -7.67 -18.73 -10.68
CA GLN A 148 -6.64 -19.65 -10.23
C GLN A 148 -7.22 -20.67 -9.24
N ASP A 149 -7.29 -21.93 -9.65
CA ASP A 149 -7.77 -23.03 -8.82
C ASP A 149 -6.60 -23.74 -8.14
N ASN A 150 -6.72 -23.99 -6.84
CA ASN A 150 -5.76 -24.78 -6.06
C ASN A 150 -4.31 -24.26 -6.04
N GLN A 151 -4.07 -23.05 -6.46
CA GLN A 151 -2.75 -22.44 -6.39
C GLN A 151 -2.43 -21.99 -4.96
N LEU A 152 -1.14 -21.95 -4.64
CA LEU A 152 -0.67 -21.34 -3.40
C LEU A 152 -0.53 -19.83 -3.61
N HIS A 153 -1.05 -19.08 -2.66
CA HIS A 153 -0.99 -17.62 -2.65
C HIS A 153 -1.00 -17.09 -1.21
N LEU A 154 -0.68 -15.82 -1.03
CA LEU A 154 -0.46 -15.20 0.27
C LEU A 154 -1.66 -15.37 1.21
N THR A 155 -2.85 -14.93 0.80
CA THR A 155 -4.03 -14.96 1.67
C THR A 155 -4.46 -16.38 2.05
N ARG A 156 -4.16 -17.40 1.23
CA ARG A 156 -4.32 -18.80 1.61
C ARG A 156 -3.35 -19.22 2.71
N LEU A 157 -2.08 -18.78 2.67
CA LEU A 157 -1.12 -19.04 3.72
C LEU A 157 -1.50 -18.31 5.01
N LEU A 158 -1.95 -17.06 4.91
CA LEU A 158 -2.43 -16.29 6.05
C LEU A 158 -3.59 -16.99 6.76
N ASP A 159 -4.61 -17.42 6.00
CA ASP A 159 -5.77 -18.16 6.56
C ASP A 159 -5.35 -19.46 7.26
N ARG A 160 -4.41 -20.22 6.68
CA ARG A 160 -3.87 -21.43 7.30
C ARG A 160 -3.16 -21.17 8.62
N CYS A 161 -2.55 -19.99 8.75
CA CYS A 161 -1.80 -19.58 9.93
C CYS A 161 -2.62 -18.72 10.90
N GLY A 162 -3.91 -18.56 10.67
CA GLY A 162 -4.81 -17.79 11.52
C GLY A 162 -4.49 -16.28 11.50
N VAL A 163 -3.77 -15.81 10.48
CA VAL A 163 -3.53 -14.38 10.25
C VAL A 163 -4.73 -13.80 9.51
N SER A 164 -5.29 -12.76 10.05
CA SER A 164 -6.48 -12.13 9.45
C SER A 164 -6.10 -11.28 8.24
N TRP A 165 -6.92 -11.32 7.20
CA TRP A 165 -6.80 -10.43 6.05
C TRP A 165 -8.13 -9.83 5.63
N ARG A 166 -8.09 -8.67 4.98
CA ARG A 166 -9.25 -7.99 4.41
C ARG A 166 -8.87 -7.17 3.18
N SER A 167 -9.72 -7.23 2.16
CA SER A 167 -9.66 -6.38 0.98
C SER A 167 -10.69 -5.27 1.12
N TYR A 168 -10.25 -4.01 1.09
CA TYR A 168 -11.10 -2.83 1.09
C TYR A 168 -11.10 -2.23 -0.32
N GLN A 169 -12.27 -2.25 -0.94
CA GLN A 169 -12.44 -1.84 -2.33
C GLN A 169 -13.40 -0.66 -2.42
N GLU A 170 -13.04 0.36 -3.17
CA GLU A 170 -13.94 1.47 -3.41
C GLU A 170 -15.02 1.08 -4.44
N ASP A 171 -16.21 1.63 -4.29
CA ASP A 171 -17.37 1.44 -5.18
C ASP A 171 -17.93 0.01 -5.27
N ILE A 172 -17.72 -0.83 -4.27
CA ILE A 172 -18.37 -2.15 -4.17
C ILE A 172 -19.60 -2.10 -3.25
N ASP A 173 -20.47 -3.10 -3.40
CA ASP A 173 -21.68 -3.28 -2.58
C ASP A 173 -22.55 -2.03 -2.44
N LEU A 174 -22.67 -1.29 -3.52
CA LEU A 174 -23.52 -0.11 -3.60
C LEU A 174 -25.00 -0.49 -3.65
N VAL A 175 -25.87 0.38 -3.10
CA VAL A 175 -27.33 0.21 -3.17
C VAL A 175 -27.81 0.41 -4.59
N PRO A 176 -28.48 -0.59 -5.22
CA PRO A 176 -29.02 -0.44 -6.56
C PRO A 176 -30.11 0.63 -6.63
N ASN A 177 -30.09 1.43 -7.70
CA ASN A 177 -31.15 2.40 -8.03
C ASN A 177 -31.41 2.40 -9.55
N GLY A 178 -32.48 1.72 -9.97
CA GLY A 178 -32.78 1.51 -11.39
C GLY A 178 -31.71 0.68 -12.09
N THR A 179 -31.10 1.26 -13.12
CA THR A 179 -29.99 0.63 -13.87
C THR A 179 -28.60 1.06 -13.38
N SER A 180 -28.53 1.82 -12.29
CA SER A 180 -27.30 2.29 -11.69
C SER A 180 -27.33 2.09 -10.17
N PHE A 181 -26.59 2.92 -9.42
CA PHE A 181 -26.46 2.82 -7.97
C PHE A 181 -26.58 4.20 -7.30
N ASP A 182 -26.95 4.19 -6.04
CA ASP A 182 -26.71 5.31 -5.12
C ASP A 182 -25.32 5.18 -4.49
N ASN A 183 -24.67 6.30 -4.17
CA ASN A 183 -23.45 6.28 -3.38
C ASN A 183 -23.75 5.99 -1.90
N VAL A 184 -24.29 4.81 -1.66
CA VAL A 184 -24.65 4.26 -0.36
C VAL A 184 -24.25 2.79 -0.33
N VAL A 185 -23.51 2.39 0.68
CA VAL A 185 -23.11 0.99 0.88
C VAL A 185 -24.29 0.18 1.42
N ARG A 186 -24.49 -1.03 0.88
CA ARG A 186 -25.48 -2.00 1.39
C ARG A 186 -25.19 -2.39 2.84
N PRO A 187 -26.22 -2.83 3.59
CA PRO A 187 -26.01 -3.46 4.89
C PRO A 187 -25.02 -4.63 4.80
N ARG A 188 -24.18 -4.79 5.82
CA ARG A 188 -23.09 -5.77 5.84
C ARG A 188 -23.52 -7.22 5.53
N ASN A 189 -24.70 -7.63 5.92
CA ASN A 189 -25.27 -8.96 5.62
C ASN A 189 -25.71 -9.13 4.14
N GLN A 190 -25.54 -8.10 3.32
CA GLN A 190 -25.83 -8.11 1.87
C GLN A 190 -24.55 -7.93 1.04
N TRP A 191 -23.39 -7.90 1.67
CA TRP A 191 -22.12 -7.81 0.95
C TRP A 191 -21.84 -9.07 0.16
N THR A 192 -21.14 -8.92 -0.93
CA THR A 192 -20.81 -9.98 -1.88
C THR A 192 -19.30 -9.97 -2.15
N VAL A 193 -18.77 -11.05 -2.70
CA VAL A 193 -17.42 -11.01 -3.29
C VAL A 193 -17.48 -10.27 -4.59
N PRO A 194 -16.67 -9.20 -4.79
CA PRO A 194 -16.82 -8.28 -5.91
C PRO A 194 -16.07 -8.79 -7.16
N LEU A 195 -16.61 -9.84 -7.79
CA LEU A 195 -16.00 -10.54 -8.94
C LEU A 195 -16.22 -9.85 -10.29
N LYS A 196 -16.96 -8.73 -10.33
CA LYS A 196 -17.29 -8.04 -11.57
C LYS A 196 -16.96 -6.57 -11.46
N SER A 197 -16.28 -6.08 -12.47
CA SER A 197 -16.05 -4.64 -12.66
C SER A 197 -17.37 -3.91 -12.91
N ILE A 198 -17.51 -2.72 -12.33
CA ILE A 198 -18.65 -1.84 -12.51
C ILE A 198 -18.19 -0.40 -12.71
N ASN A 199 -18.83 0.32 -13.62
CA ASN A 199 -18.59 1.74 -13.82
C ASN A 199 -19.90 2.49 -14.18
N GLY A 200 -19.90 3.78 -13.97
CA GLY A 200 -21.06 4.62 -14.29
C GLY A 200 -21.14 5.89 -13.47
N ASN A 201 -22.38 6.38 -13.33
CA ASN A 201 -22.65 7.53 -12.48
C ASN A 201 -23.69 7.15 -11.41
N PHE A 202 -23.48 7.63 -10.18
CA PHE A 202 -24.47 7.52 -9.12
C PHE A 202 -25.75 8.23 -9.49
N VAL A 203 -26.90 7.65 -9.13
CA VAL A 203 -28.20 8.32 -9.20
C VAL A 203 -28.30 9.37 -8.11
N ASN A 204 -27.88 9.02 -6.90
CA ASN A 204 -27.82 9.92 -5.75
C ASN A 204 -26.46 9.86 -5.06
N GLY A 205 -26.00 11.02 -4.60
CA GLY A 205 -24.73 11.16 -3.89
C GLY A 205 -23.55 11.42 -4.81
N VAL A 206 -22.39 11.61 -4.19
CA VAL A 206 -21.10 11.86 -4.84
C VAL A 206 -20.01 11.10 -4.13
N ASN A 207 -18.95 10.78 -4.82
CA ASN A 207 -17.77 10.16 -4.25
C ASN A 207 -17.18 11.05 -3.14
N GLN A 208 -16.90 10.49 -2.00
CA GLN A 208 -16.46 11.25 -0.81
C GLN A 208 -15.06 11.85 -0.95
N PHE A 209 -14.20 11.26 -1.81
CA PHE A 209 -12.82 11.72 -1.97
C PHE A 209 -12.68 12.78 -3.07
N ASN A 210 -13.33 12.57 -4.22
CA ASN A 210 -13.17 13.44 -5.38
C ASN A 210 -14.38 14.33 -5.68
N GLY A 211 -15.54 14.09 -5.02
CA GLY A 211 -16.75 14.88 -5.17
C GLY A 211 -17.53 14.63 -6.48
N SER A 212 -17.10 13.66 -7.31
CA SER A 212 -17.81 13.35 -8.57
C SER A 212 -18.99 12.41 -8.36
N THR A 213 -19.88 12.38 -9.35
CA THR A 213 -20.94 11.37 -9.40
C THR A 213 -20.48 10.06 -10.02
N GLN A 214 -19.25 9.96 -10.48
CA GLN A 214 -18.72 8.80 -11.18
C GLN A 214 -18.25 7.72 -10.20
N PHE A 215 -18.52 6.45 -10.54
CA PHE A 215 -17.94 5.28 -9.86
C PHE A 215 -17.27 4.38 -10.89
N ASN A 216 -16.21 3.66 -10.47
CA ASN A 216 -15.45 2.79 -11.36
C ASN A 216 -14.62 1.77 -10.56
N TYR A 217 -15.26 0.71 -10.07
CA TYR A 217 -14.57 -0.43 -9.49
C TYR A 217 -14.06 -1.36 -10.60
N ALA A 218 -12.79 -1.76 -10.53
CA ALA A 218 -12.19 -2.75 -11.41
C ALA A 218 -11.80 -4.01 -10.63
N ALA A 219 -12.38 -5.16 -10.99
CA ALA A 219 -12.07 -6.44 -10.35
C ALA A 219 -10.60 -6.82 -10.56
N LYS A 220 -9.98 -6.41 -11.67
CA LYS A 220 -8.57 -6.63 -11.98
C LYS A 220 -7.60 -6.02 -10.95
N HIS A 221 -8.03 -5.03 -10.18
CA HIS A 221 -7.23 -4.38 -9.14
C HIS A 221 -7.48 -4.97 -7.73
N ASN A 222 -8.15 -6.12 -7.67
CA ASN A 222 -8.44 -6.82 -6.42
C ASN A 222 -7.80 -8.22 -6.46
N PRO A 223 -6.55 -8.38 -5.98
CA PRO A 223 -5.76 -9.58 -6.25
C PRO A 223 -6.40 -10.87 -5.71
N GLN A 224 -7.07 -10.81 -4.55
CA GLN A 224 -7.61 -12.00 -3.87
C GLN A 224 -8.78 -12.63 -4.64
N VAL A 225 -9.51 -11.86 -5.47
CA VAL A 225 -10.69 -12.39 -6.18
C VAL A 225 -10.32 -13.40 -7.27
N TYR A 226 -9.07 -13.43 -7.69
CA TYR A 226 -8.59 -14.36 -8.72
C TYR A 226 -8.37 -15.78 -8.21
N PHE A 227 -8.34 -16.00 -6.90
CA PHE A 227 -8.12 -17.31 -6.30
C PHE A 227 -9.45 -17.88 -5.78
N THR A 228 -9.85 -19.06 -6.29
CA THR A 228 -11.18 -19.61 -6.03
C THR A 228 -11.41 -19.95 -4.56
N ASP A 229 -10.40 -20.29 -3.81
CA ASP A 229 -10.48 -20.50 -2.37
C ASP A 229 -10.53 -19.19 -1.56
N ALA A 230 -10.00 -18.08 -2.08
CA ALA A 230 -10.15 -16.77 -1.47
C ALA A 230 -11.46 -16.05 -1.86
N ASN A 231 -12.03 -16.38 -3.03
CA ASN A 231 -13.28 -15.79 -3.49
C ASN A 231 -14.54 -16.62 -3.19
N GLY A 232 -14.37 -17.80 -2.57
CA GLY A 232 -15.48 -18.69 -2.23
C GLY A 232 -16.08 -19.44 -3.41
N GLY A 233 -15.28 -19.85 -4.39
CA GLY A 233 -15.71 -20.63 -5.54
C GLY A 233 -16.54 -19.85 -6.56
N ASN A 234 -16.27 -18.57 -6.73
CA ASN A 234 -17.00 -17.66 -7.63
C ASN A 234 -18.46 -17.42 -7.24
N ASP A 235 -18.84 -17.60 -5.99
CA ASP A 235 -20.19 -17.32 -5.50
C ASP A 235 -20.40 -15.82 -5.30
N LEU A 236 -21.25 -15.22 -6.14
CA LEU A 236 -21.66 -13.80 -6.14
C LEU A 236 -22.74 -13.47 -5.12
N THR A 237 -23.18 -14.44 -4.32
CA THR A 237 -24.31 -14.23 -3.40
C THR A 237 -23.82 -13.75 -2.02
N PRO A 238 -24.66 -13.05 -1.24
CA PRO A 238 -24.34 -12.70 0.15
C PRO A 238 -24.21 -13.93 1.08
N ALA A 239 -24.59 -15.13 0.62
CA ALA A 239 -24.40 -16.37 1.36
C ALA A 239 -22.97 -16.90 1.29
N ASN A 240 -22.14 -16.36 0.41
CA ASN A 240 -20.72 -16.68 0.32
C ASN A 240 -20.03 -16.37 1.67
N PRO A 241 -19.45 -17.38 2.35
CA PRO A 241 -18.83 -17.19 3.66
C PRO A 241 -17.63 -16.20 3.64
N LEU A 242 -17.03 -15.98 2.46
CA LEU A 242 -15.91 -15.08 2.29
C LEU A 242 -16.32 -13.64 1.93
N SER A 243 -17.63 -13.38 1.70
CA SER A 243 -18.11 -12.03 1.37
C SER A 243 -17.65 -10.97 2.37
N GLN A 244 -17.48 -11.34 3.64
CA GLN A 244 -17.05 -10.44 4.70
C GLN A 244 -15.53 -10.12 4.68
N LYS A 245 -14.75 -10.84 3.88
CA LYS A 245 -13.33 -10.54 3.64
C LYS A 245 -13.17 -9.35 2.68
N TYR A 246 -14.18 -9.07 1.87
CA TYR A 246 -14.24 -7.95 0.94
C TYR A 246 -15.17 -6.88 1.49
N ALA A 247 -14.64 -5.72 1.78
CA ALA A 247 -15.38 -4.65 2.40
C ALA A 247 -15.37 -3.39 1.52
N PRO A 248 -16.50 -2.67 1.42
CA PRO A 248 -16.47 -1.33 0.87
C PRO A 248 -15.44 -0.45 1.60
N LEU A 249 -14.75 0.42 0.88
CA LEU A 249 -13.68 1.26 1.44
C LEU A 249 -14.15 2.09 2.65
N GLN A 250 -15.42 2.49 2.68
CA GLN A 250 -16.01 3.21 3.82
C GLN A 250 -15.94 2.40 5.13
N GLN A 251 -15.92 1.05 5.04
CA GLN A 251 -15.77 0.20 6.22
C GLN A 251 -14.39 0.29 6.86
N LEU A 252 -13.35 0.61 6.08
CA LEU A 252 -12.00 0.81 6.61
C LEU A 252 -12.00 1.83 7.77
N PHE A 253 -12.67 2.96 7.58
CA PHE A 253 -12.71 4.02 8.60
C PHE A 253 -13.42 3.57 9.86
N THR A 254 -14.47 2.76 9.72
CA THR A 254 -15.19 2.15 10.84
C THR A 254 -14.31 1.13 11.58
N ASP A 255 -13.61 0.28 10.83
CA ASP A 255 -12.73 -0.75 11.39
C ASP A 255 -11.50 -0.13 12.09
N LEU A 256 -10.93 0.94 11.53
CA LEU A 256 -9.85 1.71 12.17
C LEU A 256 -10.31 2.32 13.49
N ALA A 257 -11.49 2.97 13.50
CA ALA A 257 -12.04 3.60 14.69
C ALA A 257 -12.35 2.57 15.81
N ASN A 258 -12.80 1.37 15.44
CA ASN A 258 -13.13 0.29 16.36
C ASN A 258 -11.95 -0.64 16.67
N ASN A 259 -10.77 -0.43 16.06
CA ASN A 259 -9.61 -1.31 16.15
C ASN A 259 -9.93 -2.77 15.76
N THR A 260 -10.67 -2.95 14.66
CA THR A 260 -11.12 -4.24 14.11
C THR A 260 -10.58 -4.52 12.70
N VAL A 261 -9.59 -3.75 12.24
CA VAL A 261 -8.88 -4.03 10.99
C VAL A 261 -8.14 -5.35 11.07
N ALA A 262 -7.96 -5.99 9.94
CA ALA A 262 -7.20 -7.23 9.83
C ALA A 262 -5.70 -7.01 10.09
N ASP A 263 -4.91 -8.08 10.13
CA ASP A 263 -3.46 -7.99 10.20
C ASP A 263 -2.90 -7.56 8.83
N TYR A 264 -3.39 -8.14 7.74
CA TYR A 264 -3.09 -7.75 6.36
C TYR A 264 -4.31 -7.08 5.71
N ASN A 265 -4.16 -5.86 5.22
CA ASN A 265 -5.23 -5.06 4.63
C ASN A 265 -4.79 -4.58 3.24
N TRP A 266 -5.49 -5.04 2.21
CA TRP A 266 -5.34 -4.57 0.84
C TRP A 266 -6.39 -3.51 0.56
N ILE A 267 -5.98 -2.34 0.08
CA ILE A 267 -6.85 -1.18 -0.15
C ILE A 267 -6.71 -0.77 -1.60
N THR A 268 -7.80 -0.85 -2.38
CA THR A 268 -7.81 -0.36 -3.75
C THR A 268 -8.83 0.76 -3.88
N PRO A 269 -8.40 1.97 -4.22
CA PRO A 269 -9.29 3.03 -4.67
C PRO A 269 -10.01 2.64 -5.98
N ASN A 270 -11.06 3.37 -6.36
CA ASN A 270 -11.62 3.22 -7.69
C ASN A 270 -10.66 3.77 -8.76
N GLN A 271 -10.90 3.44 -10.03
CA GLN A 271 -9.99 3.81 -11.12
C GLN A 271 -9.78 5.33 -11.32
N PHE A 272 -10.54 6.17 -10.65
CA PHE A 272 -10.27 7.61 -10.61
C PHE A 272 -9.31 7.99 -9.48
N ASN A 273 -9.48 7.38 -8.32
CA ASN A 273 -8.72 7.70 -7.12
C ASN A 273 -7.41 6.90 -7.02
N ASP A 274 -7.20 5.88 -7.85
CA ASP A 274 -5.95 5.12 -7.97
C ASP A 274 -4.96 5.71 -8.99
N GLN A 275 -5.32 6.76 -9.72
CA GLN A 275 -4.59 7.43 -10.81
C GLN A 275 -4.79 6.82 -12.21
N HIS A 276 -5.58 5.75 -12.40
CA HIS A 276 -5.75 5.10 -13.70
C HIS A 276 -6.58 5.94 -14.69
N THR A 277 -7.69 6.51 -14.25
CA THR A 277 -8.68 7.14 -15.14
C THR A 277 -8.97 8.59 -14.76
N THR A 278 -9.00 9.48 -15.74
CA THR A 278 -9.41 10.87 -15.51
C THR A 278 -10.93 10.97 -15.35
N LEU A 279 -11.39 11.70 -14.33
CA LEU A 279 -12.79 12.10 -14.19
C LEU A 279 -13.28 12.87 -15.43
N ALA A 280 -14.50 12.63 -15.86
CA ALA A 280 -15.12 13.44 -16.90
C ALA A 280 -15.15 14.92 -16.47
N GLY A 281 -14.54 15.78 -17.28
CA GLY A 281 -14.36 17.19 -16.93
C GLY A 281 -13.07 17.52 -16.16
N GLY A 282 -12.24 16.52 -15.87
CA GLY A 282 -10.97 16.71 -15.15
C GLY A 282 -11.14 16.84 -13.63
N PHE A 283 -10.08 17.24 -12.95
CA PHE A 283 -10.06 17.38 -11.49
C PHE A 283 -9.32 18.66 -11.06
N LYS A 284 -9.96 19.48 -10.25
CA LYS A 284 -9.41 20.75 -9.71
C LYS A 284 -8.76 21.65 -10.77
N GLY A 285 -9.34 21.70 -11.96
CA GLY A 285 -8.89 22.52 -13.09
C GLY A 285 -7.81 21.89 -13.96
N LEU A 286 -7.34 20.69 -13.63
CA LEU A 286 -6.47 19.88 -14.47
C LEU A 286 -7.28 18.91 -15.33
N THR A 287 -6.71 18.48 -16.46
CA THR A 287 -7.29 17.49 -17.38
C THR A 287 -6.22 16.49 -17.81
N GLY A 288 -6.63 15.34 -18.36
CA GLY A 288 -5.70 14.31 -18.82
C GLY A 288 -4.87 13.75 -17.67
N ASP A 289 -3.63 13.40 -17.95
CA ASP A 289 -2.71 12.75 -17.02
C ASP A 289 -2.45 13.53 -15.73
N PRO A 290 -2.17 14.84 -15.75
CA PRO A 290 -2.06 15.62 -14.51
C PRO A 290 -3.31 15.56 -13.61
N ALA A 291 -4.51 15.37 -14.17
CA ALA A 291 -5.72 15.21 -13.39
C ALA A 291 -5.79 13.83 -12.72
N LYS A 292 -5.40 12.75 -13.42
CA LYS A 292 -5.29 11.40 -12.84
C LYS A 292 -4.35 11.41 -11.63
N ILE A 293 -3.14 11.94 -11.81
CA ILE A 293 -2.11 12.03 -10.77
C ILE A 293 -2.66 12.78 -9.55
N LEU A 294 -3.28 13.95 -9.77
CA LEU A 294 -3.83 14.75 -8.66
C LEU A 294 -5.02 14.08 -7.97
N GLN A 295 -5.83 13.29 -8.67
CA GLN A 295 -6.94 12.52 -8.07
C GLN A 295 -6.42 11.53 -7.02
N GLY A 296 -5.42 10.72 -7.37
CA GLY A 296 -4.83 9.77 -6.43
C GLY A 296 -4.00 10.44 -5.33
N ASP A 297 -3.26 11.48 -5.65
CA ASP A 297 -2.55 12.30 -4.65
C ASP A 297 -3.52 12.85 -3.59
N PHE A 298 -4.67 13.34 -4.03
CA PHE A 298 -5.71 13.88 -3.14
C PHE A 298 -6.41 12.79 -2.33
N PHE A 299 -6.57 11.58 -2.89
CA PHE A 299 -7.07 10.42 -2.15
C PHE A 299 -6.10 10.04 -1.03
N LEU A 300 -4.82 9.87 -1.33
CA LEU A 300 -3.79 9.53 -0.35
C LEU A 300 -3.70 10.56 0.78
N GLN A 301 -3.77 11.84 0.44
CA GLN A 301 -3.78 12.94 1.42
C GLN A 301 -4.92 12.80 2.44
N GLN A 302 -6.05 12.22 2.05
CA GLN A 302 -7.20 12.04 2.95
C GLN A 302 -7.13 10.75 3.77
N VAL A 303 -6.65 9.66 3.17
CA VAL A 303 -6.70 8.32 3.78
C VAL A 303 -5.52 8.07 4.72
N ILE A 304 -4.30 8.45 4.34
CA ILE A 304 -3.09 8.19 5.11
C ILE A 304 -3.17 8.73 6.55
N PRO A 305 -3.55 9.99 6.79
CA PRO A 305 -3.65 10.50 8.17
C PRO A 305 -4.67 9.77 9.04
N VAL A 306 -5.74 9.22 8.43
CA VAL A 306 -6.75 8.44 9.17
C VAL A 306 -6.18 7.09 9.60
N ILE A 307 -5.47 6.39 8.71
CA ILE A 307 -4.79 5.14 9.07
C ILE A 307 -3.75 5.41 10.15
N MET A 308 -2.91 6.43 9.99
CA MET A 308 -1.89 6.82 10.97
C MET A 308 -2.47 7.17 12.35
N GLY A 309 -3.69 7.71 12.38
CA GLY A 309 -4.42 8.03 13.62
C GLY A 309 -4.96 6.83 14.38
N SER A 310 -4.99 5.65 13.77
CA SER A 310 -5.55 4.44 14.34
C SER A 310 -4.62 3.76 15.34
N LYS A 311 -5.22 2.98 16.25
CA LYS A 311 -4.44 2.14 17.16
C LYS A 311 -3.63 1.07 16.40
N ALA A 312 -4.19 0.56 15.31
CA ALA A 312 -3.54 -0.45 14.47
C ALA A 312 -2.22 0.04 13.88
N TYR A 313 -2.16 1.28 13.41
CA TYR A 313 -0.92 1.90 12.94
C TYR A 313 0.03 2.22 14.10
N GLN A 314 -0.48 2.75 15.21
CA GLN A 314 0.33 3.16 16.36
C GLN A 314 1.01 1.98 17.07
N ASP A 315 0.51 0.75 16.93
CA ASP A 315 1.07 -0.49 17.45
C ASP A 315 1.81 -1.26 16.34
N HIS A 316 2.93 -0.70 15.87
CA HIS A 316 3.79 -1.28 14.83
C HIS A 316 3.04 -1.59 13.52
N GLY A 317 2.22 -0.65 13.06
CA GLY A 317 1.59 -0.72 11.75
C GLY A 317 2.44 -0.09 10.66
N ALA A 318 2.32 -0.60 9.43
CA ALA A 318 2.94 -0.03 8.23
C ALA A 318 1.90 0.24 7.15
N ILE A 319 2.02 1.39 6.49
CA ILE A 319 1.33 1.69 5.25
C ILE A 319 2.35 1.53 4.13
N ILE A 320 1.98 0.82 3.08
CA ILE A 320 2.75 0.66 1.86
C ILE A 320 1.92 1.26 0.74
N ILE A 321 2.45 2.27 0.05
CA ILE A 321 1.85 2.82 -1.15
C ILE A 321 2.56 2.17 -2.32
N TRP A 322 1.86 1.31 -3.03
CA TRP A 322 2.35 0.43 -4.06
C TRP A 322 1.77 0.81 -5.42
N TRP A 323 2.60 0.91 -6.45
CA TRP A 323 2.16 1.03 -7.84
C TRP A 323 2.33 -0.28 -8.57
N ASP A 324 1.38 -0.60 -9.45
CA ASP A 324 1.30 -1.88 -10.14
C ASP A 324 2.28 -2.02 -11.32
N GLU A 325 2.36 -1.01 -12.17
CA GLU A 325 3.16 -1.08 -13.39
C GLU A 325 3.68 0.28 -13.86
N ALA A 326 4.77 0.24 -14.63
CA ALA A 326 5.27 1.39 -15.38
C ALA A 326 4.35 1.69 -16.57
N GLU A 327 4.27 2.94 -17.01
CA GLU A 327 3.49 3.34 -18.18
C GLU A 327 4.32 4.26 -19.10
N GLY A 328 4.08 4.14 -20.42
CA GLY A 328 4.61 5.09 -21.38
C GLY A 328 3.86 6.42 -21.33
N ASP A 329 4.55 7.53 -21.62
CA ASP A 329 3.93 8.85 -21.73
C ASP A 329 3.60 9.24 -23.19
N GLY A 330 3.80 8.32 -24.13
CA GLY A 330 3.52 8.51 -25.55
C GLY A 330 4.59 9.29 -26.34
N VAL A 331 5.74 9.55 -25.73
CA VAL A 331 6.87 10.16 -26.43
C VAL A 331 7.54 9.13 -27.36
N ALA A 332 7.95 9.56 -28.55
CA ALA A 332 8.62 8.66 -29.49
C ALA A 332 9.93 8.11 -28.90
N GLY A 333 10.01 6.77 -28.80
CA GLY A 333 11.14 6.06 -28.20
C GLY A 333 10.97 5.79 -26.71
N ASP A 334 9.86 6.16 -26.12
CA ASP A 334 9.44 5.72 -24.80
C ASP A 334 9.21 4.20 -24.81
N ASN A 335 9.72 3.53 -23.79
CA ASN A 335 9.58 2.09 -23.63
C ASN A 335 9.35 1.78 -22.14
N PRO A 336 8.08 1.71 -21.71
CA PRO A 336 7.74 1.44 -20.31
C PRO A 336 8.25 0.07 -19.83
N ASP A 337 8.56 -0.81 -20.77
CA ASP A 337 9.16 -2.12 -20.45
C ASP A 337 10.67 -2.05 -20.16
N ASP A 338 11.30 -0.89 -20.26
CA ASP A 338 12.73 -0.73 -19.97
C ASP A 338 12.95 -0.62 -18.45
N LEU A 339 13.93 -1.33 -17.91
CA LEU A 339 14.34 -1.24 -16.49
C LEU A 339 14.85 0.14 -16.05
N THR A 340 14.98 1.09 -16.97
CA THR A 340 15.23 2.49 -16.62
C THR A 340 13.97 3.23 -16.15
N HIS A 341 12.78 2.63 -16.35
CA HIS A 341 11.55 3.07 -15.72
C HIS A 341 11.43 2.46 -14.34
N THR A 342 11.16 3.28 -13.34
CA THR A 342 10.85 2.84 -11.97
C THR A 342 9.42 3.18 -11.64
N ILE A 343 8.80 2.43 -10.76
CA ILE A 343 7.47 2.73 -10.20
C ILE A 343 7.58 3.09 -8.73
N GLY A 344 6.50 3.61 -8.14
CA GLY A 344 6.51 4.08 -6.77
C GLY A 344 6.43 2.93 -5.76
N GLU A 345 7.21 3.06 -4.69
CA GLU A 345 7.09 2.25 -3.48
C GLU A 345 7.45 3.12 -2.29
N ILE A 346 6.45 3.42 -1.45
CA ILE A 346 6.61 4.31 -0.29
C ILE A 346 6.11 3.61 0.96
N VAL A 347 6.96 3.51 1.96
CA VAL A 347 6.61 2.97 3.28
C VAL A 347 6.38 4.13 4.25
N ILE A 348 5.28 4.07 5.00
CA ILE A 348 5.00 4.97 6.12
C ILE A 348 4.77 4.11 7.36
N SER A 349 5.69 4.18 8.32
CA SER A 349 5.62 3.44 9.58
C SER A 349 6.42 4.17 10.65
N ARG A 350 6.09 3.96 11.91
CA ARG A 350 6.95 4.39 13.03
C ARG A 350 8.27 3.61 13.05
N ASP A 351 8.27 2.44 12.41
CA ASP A 351 9.40 1.55 12.25
C ASP A 351 10.00 1.63 10.82
N ALA A 352 9.71 2.69 10.05
CA ALA A 352 10.37 2.97 8.78
C ALA A 352 11.86 3.29 9.00
N HIS A 353 12.66 3.12 7.94
CA HIS A 353 14.08 3.51 7.98
C HIS A 353 14.21 4.97 8.45
N PRO A 354 15.07 5.26 9.41
CA PRO A 354 15.24 6.62 9.92
C PRO A 354 15.66 7.60 8.84
N ASN A 355 15.13 8.82 8.93
CA ASN A 355 15.50 9.91 8.03
C ASN A 355 17.02 10.18 8.07
N GLU A 356 17.58 10.47 6.92
CA GLU A 356 18.97 10.89 6.76
C GLU A 356 19.07 12.38 6.41
N GLY A 357 19.90 13.12 7.14
CA GLY A 357 20.02 14.57 6.92
C GLY A 357 18.72 15.37 7.11
N GLY A 358 17.72 14.79 7.78
CA GLY A 358 16.40 15.40 8.03
C GLY A 358 15.38 15.21 6.92
N VAL A 359 15.70 14.42 5.89
CA VAL A 359 14.79 14.01 4.82
C VAL A 359 14.53 12.49 4.88
N PRO A 360 13.40 12.00 4.35
CA PRO A 360 13.11 10.58 4.25
C PRO A 360 14.21 9.80 3.55
N PHE A 361 14.47 8.59 4.03
CA PHE A 361 15.45 7.70 3.42
C PHE A 361 14.98 7.25 2.04
N ALA A 362 15.88 7.34 1.06
CA ALA A 362 15.69 6.88 -0.30
C ALA A 362 16.55 5.63 -0.54
N SER A 363 15.95 4.48 -0.80
CA SER A 363 16.66 3.23 -1.06
C SER A 363 16.95 3.06 -2.55
N ASP A 364 18.21 2.76 -2.89
CA ASP A 364 18.63 2.38 -4.25
C ASP A 364 18.67 0.85 -4.45
N VAL A 365 18.24 0.07 -3.47
CA VAL A 365 18.15 -1.40 -3.59
C VAL A 365 17.17 -1.74 -4.70
N PHE A 366 17.55 -2.69 -5.57
CA PHE A 366 16.67 -3.20 -6.61
C PHE A 366 15.54 -4.02 -5.97
N LEU A 367 14.33 -3.52 -6.07
CA LEU A 367 13.13 -4.10 -5.49
C LEU A 367 12.07 -4.33 -6.56
N THR A 368 11.19 -5.28 -6.33
CA THR A 368 10.09 -5.62 -7.24
C THR A 368 8.84 -6.04 -6.45
N HIS A 369 7.73 -6.34 -7.13
CA HIS A 369 6.54 -6.93 -6.52
C HIS A 369 6.83 -8.22 -5.73
N SER A 370 7.87 -8.96 -6.13
CA SER A 370 8.35 -10.12 -5.37
C SER A 370 8.93 -9.75 -4.02
N SER A 371 9.49 -8.55 -3.90
CA SER A 371 10.01 -7.99 -2.63
C SER A 371 8.88 -7.75 -1.63
N ASP A 372 7.75 -7.20 -2.09
CA ASP A 372 6.56 -7.00 -1.24
C ASP A 372 6.02 -8.34 -0.75
N LEU A 373 5.81 -9.28 -1.65
CA LEU A 373 5.29 -10.59 -1.31
C LEU A 373 6.20 -11.31 -0.31
N ARG A 374 7.52 -11.25 -0.51
CA ARG A 374 8.50 -11.78 0.43
C ARG A 374 8.37 -11.14 1.80
N THR A 375 8.30 -9.80 1.84
CA THR A 375 8.15 -9.02 3.05
C THR A 375 6.87 -9.40 3.81
N MET A 376 5.75 -9.55 3.10
CA MET A 376 4.49 -10.00 3.72
C MET A 376 4.62 -11.40 4.33
N GLN A 377 5.29 -12.33 3.62
CA GLN A 377 5.52 -13.67 4.15
C GLN A 377 6.42 -13.66 5.40
N GLU A 378 7.41 -12.79 5.45
CA GLU A 378 8.31 -12.64 6.61
C GLU A 378 7.59 -11.99 7.80
N ILE A 379 6.89 -10.85 7.59
CA ILE A 379 6.12 -10.17 8.65
C ILE A 379 5.11 -11.12 9.31
N PHE A 380 4.41 -11.90 8.52
CA PHE A 380 3.35 -12.78 9.04
C PHE A 380 3.83 -14.20 9.36
N HIS A 381 5.13 -14.47 9.26
CA HIS A 381 5.75 -15.78 9.55
C HIS A 381 5.15 -16.93 8.72
N VAL A 382 4.81 -16.69 7.46
CA VAL A 382 4.23 -17.67 6.53
C VAL A 382 5.22 -18.11 5.44
N THR A 383 6.50 -18.15 5.78
CA THR A 383 7.61 -18.53 4.89
C THR A 383 7.85 -20.02 4.80
N ASN A 384 7.19 -20.84 5.62
CA ASN A 384 7.39 -22.29 5.66
C ASN A 384 6.29 -23.03 4.85
N PRO A 385 6.63 -23.99 3.98
CA PRO A 385 7.99 -24.51 3.73
C PRO A 385 8.83 -23.68 2.75
N PHE A 386 8.27 -22.66 2.10
CA PHE A 386 8.98 -21.88 1.07
C PHE A 386 8.34 -20.51 0.85
N PHE A 387 9.09 -19.62 0.21
CA PHE A 387 8.52 -18.41 -0.36
C PHE A 387 7.68 -18.71 -1.61
N LEU A 388 6.63 -17.92 -1.83
CA LEU A 388 5.73 -18.05 -2.97
C LEU A 388 6.41 -17.57 -4.25
N GLY A 389 6.27 -18.37 -5.31
CA GLY A 389 6.72 -18.00 -6.64
C GLY A 389 8.11 -17.39 -6.67
N ASP A 390 8.23 -16.20 -7.23
CA ASP A 390 9.48 -15.47 -7.38
C ASP A 390 9.93 -14.74 -6.10
N ALA A 391 9.13 -14.68 -5.06
CA ALA A 391 9.50 -14.04 -3.79
C ALA A 391 10.78 -14.64 -3.15
N ILE A 392 11.17 -15.87 -3.56
CA ILE A 392 12.42 -16.50 -3.14
C ILE A 392 13.67 -15.80 -3.71
N HIS A 393 13.54 -15.11 -4.82
CA HIS A 393 14.66 -14.50 -5.55
C HIS A 393 14.81 -13.00 -5.27
N GLY A 394 13.74 -12.34 -4.81
CA GLY A 394 13.77 -10.91 -4.48
C GLY A 394 14.44 -10.63 -3.12
N ASP A 395 15.03 -9.47 -2.96
CA ASP A 395 15.29 -8.90 -1.64
C ASP A 395 13.96 -8.48 -1.01
N ASP A 396 13.87 -8.49 0.32
CA ASP A 396 12.71 -7.94 1.03
C ASP A 396 12.79 -6.41 1.12
N LEU A 397 11.74 -5.78 1.65
CA LEU A 397 11.69 -4.33 1.84
C LEU A 397 12.48 -3.83 3.07
N SER A 398 13.37 -4.63 3.69
CA SER A 398 14.10 -4.24 4.91
C SER A 398 14.92 -2.97 4.74
N SER A 399 15.34 -2.64 3.52
CA SER A 399 16.00 -1.35 3.25
C SER A 399 15.13 -0.13 3.52
N LEU A 400 13.81 -0.29 3.52
CA LEU A 400 12.82 0.77 3.80
C LEU A 400 12.38 0.80 5.27
N PHE A 401 12.82 -0.16 6.08
CA PHE A 401 12.44 -0.29 7.47
C PHE A 401 13.63 -0.15 8.41
N ALA A 402 13.37 0.14 9.67
CA ALA A 402 14.36 0.08 10.70
C ALA A 402 14.82 -1.37 10.94
N GLU A 403 16.08 -1.53 11.35
CA GLU A 403 16.64 -2.84 11.66
C GLU A 403 15.74 -3.62 12.66
N GLY A 404 15.38 -4.85 12.30
CA GLY A 404 14.52 -5.73 13.08
C GLY A 404 13.03 -5.49 12.95
N ALA A 405 12.57 -4.52 12.16
CA ALA A 405 11.15 -4.29 11.91
C ALA A 405 10.55 -5.38 11.02
N ILE A 406 11.33 -5.89 10.05
CA ILE A 406 10.99 -7.09 9.28
C ILE A 406 11.70 -8.28 9.93
N PRO A 407 10.98 -9.33 10.37
CA PRO A 407 11.58 -10.51 10.94
C PRO A 407 12.43 -11.24 9.89
N GLN A 408 13.75 -11.26 10.10
CA GLN A 408 14.61 -12.03 9.22
C GLN A 408 14.44 -13.51 9.50
N ARG A 409 14.26 -14.32 8.48
CA ARG A 409 14.30 -15.78 8.62
C ARG A 409 15.68 -16.16 9.14
N GLY A 410 15.76 -16.57 10.41
CA GLY A 410 17.02 -16.91 11.07
C GLY A 410 17.80 -17.93 10.24
N GLY A 411 18.92 -17.48 9.69
CA GLY A 411 19.92 -18.39 9.13
C GLY A 411 20.41 -19.30 10.26
N ASN A 412 20.07 -20.58 10.24
CA ASN A 412 20.60 -21.64 11.11
C ASN A 412 19.99 -21.88 12.50
N ASP A 413 18.92 -21.31 12.88
CA ASP A 413 18.18 -21.93 13.98
C ASP A 413 17.48 -23.17 13.42
N GLY A 414 18.01 -24.33 13.78
CA GLY A 414 17.48 -25.62 13.42
C GLY A 414 16.10 -25.81 14.04
N ASP A 415 15.16 -25.02 13.57
CA ASP A 415 13.80 -25.00 14.05
C ASP A 415 13.11 -26.32 13.70
N LYS A 416 12.87 -27.07 14.76
CA LYS A 416 12.20 -28.36 14.72
C LYS A 416 10.70 -28.22 14.64
N GLY A 417 10.18 -27.06 14.29
CA GLY A 417 8.78 -26.80 14.07
C GLY A 417 8.34 -27.36 12.70
N ASN A 418 7.76 -28.55 12.70
CA ASN A 418 7.10 -29.15 11.53
C ASN A 418 5.77 -28.43 11.15
N GLY A 419 5.62 -27.16 11.50
CA GLY A 419 4.41 -26.35 11.24
C GLY A 419 4.59 -25.43 10.05
N ILE A 420 3.53 -25.28 9.24
CA ILE A 420 3.45 -24.30 8.12
C ILE A 420 3.55 -22.86 8.65
N CYS A 421 3.27 -22.64 9.93
CA CYS A 421 3.21 -21.35 10.60
C CYS A 421 4.33 -21.25 11.62
N GLY A 422 5.24 -20.30 11.41
CA GLY A 422 6.40 -20.07 12.28
C GLY A 422 6.09 -19.32 13.58
N ARG A 423 4.90 -19.48 14.15
CA ARG A 423 4.58 -18.96 15.49
C ARG A 423 4.69 -20.10 16.50
N ASP A 424 5.64 -19.95 17.45
CA ASP A 424 5.69 -20.75 18.67
C ASP A 424 4.63 -20.29 19.68
#